data_dff19add4bc84c8dcecb1003eaf7317b
#
_entry.id   dff19add4bc84c8dcecb1003eaf7317b
#
_cell.length_a   1.000
_cell.length_b   1.000
_cell.length_c   1.000
_cell.angle_alpha   90.00
_cell.angle_beta   90.00
_cell.angle_gamma   90.00
#
_symmetry.space_group_name_H-M   'P 1'
#
loop_
_entity.id
_entity.type
_entity.pdbx_description
1 polymer ?
#
loop_
_entity_poly.entity_id
_entity_poly.type
_entity_poly.pdbx_seq_one_letter_code
_entity_poly.pdbx_strand_id
1 'polypeptide(L)'
;MYTPDARGRTFRARLLRWYERHRRDLPWRRTRDPYAILVSEVMLQQTQVERVVPRYARFLRRFPSLRALARAPLAEVLIEWDGLGY
;
A
#
# COMPACT_ATOMS: atom_id res chain seq x y z
N MET A 1 14.80 18.61 -20.40
CA MET A 1 13.47 19.00 -19.91
C MET A 1 12.70 17.76 -19.45
N TYR A 2 12.14 17.85 -18.27
CA TYR A 2 11.36 16.75 -17.75
C TYR A 2 10.02 16.65 -18.49
N THR A 3 9.83 15.52 -19.16
CA THR A 3 8.56 15.22 -19.81
C THR A 3 7.84 14.17 -18.96
N PRO A 4 6.91 14.57 -18.09
CA PRO A 4 6.24 13.64 -17.21
C PRO A 4 5.56 12.50 -17.95
N ASP A 5 5.26 12.71 -19.22
CA ASP A 5 4.44 11.77 -19.98
C ASP A 5 5.17 10.50 -20.39
N ALA A 6 6.48 10.56 -20.66
CA ALA A 6 7.19 9.36 -21.11
C ALA A 6 7.40 8.36 -19.97
N ARG A 7 7.96 8.83 -18.84
CA ARG A 7 8.22 7.97 -17.69
C ARG A 7 6.93 7.65 -16.93
N GLY A 8 6.02 8.62 -16.84
CA GLY A 8 4.74 8.42 -16.18
C GLY A 8 3.90 7.37 -16.87
N ARG A 9 3.86 7.37 -18.19
CA ARG A 9 3.14 6.36 -18.95
C ARG A 9 3.76 4.98 -18.80
N THR A 10 5.08 4.90 -18.84
CA THR A 10 5.79 3.64 -18.66
C THR A 10 5.54 3.07 -17.26
N PHE A 11 5.63 3.92 -16.25
CA PHE A 11 5.36 3.51 -14.88
C PHE A 11 3.91 3.06 -14.71
N ARG A 12 2.99 3.85 -15.25
CA ARG A 12 1.57 3.51 -15.19
C ARG A 12 1.27 2.20 -15.91
N ALA A 13 1.85 2.00 -17.09
CA ALA A 13 1.66 0.78 -17.85
C ALA A 13 2.20 -0.43 -17.10
N ARG A 14 3.36 -0.28 -16.47
CA ARG A 14 3.95 -1.35 -15.65
C ARG A 14 3.08 -1.65 -14.44
N LEU A 15 2.59 -0.62 -13.78
CA LEU A 15 1.73 -0.77 -12.61
C LEU A 15 0.43 -1.48 -12.97
N LEU A 16 -0.20 -1.07 -14.07
CA LEU A 16 -1.44 -1.69 -14.53
C LEU A 16 -1.22 -3.14 -14.94
N ARG A 17 -0.13 -3.45 -15.63
CA ARG A 17 0.19 -4.83 -15.99
C ARG A 17 0.49 -5.67 -14.77
N TRP A 18 1.23 -5.10 -13.82
CA TRP A 18 1.50 -5.77 -12.56
C TRP A 18 0.20 -6.03 -11.82
N TYR A 19 -0.66 -5.03 -11.75
CA TYR A 19 -1.95 -5.10 -11.08
C TYR A 19 -2.82 -6.19 -11.71
N GLU A 20 -2.88 -6.25 -13.02
CA GLU A 20 -3.65 -7.27 -13.71
C GLU A 20 -3.13 -8.68 -13.47
N ARG A 21 -1.81 -8.85 -13.45
CA ARG A 21 -1.20 -10.15 -13.17
C ARG A 21 -1.44 -10.59 -11.75
N HIS A 22 -1.45 -9.66 -10.83
CA HIS A 22 -1.66 -9.95 -9.41
C HIS A 22 -3.10 -9.71 -9.01
N ARG A 23 -3.96 -9.66 -9.96
CA ARG A 23 -5.38 -9.43 -9.81
C ARG A 23 -6.10 -10.63 -9.22
N ARG A 24 -5.53 -11.20 -8.20
CA ARG A 24 -6.17 -12.25 -7.44
C ARG A 24 -6.97 -11.64 -6.30
N ASP A 25 -7.42 -12.46 -5.41
CA ASP A 25 -8.17 -12.09 -4.22
C ASP A 25 -7.31 -11.34 -3.22
N LEU A 26 -6.73 -10.23 -3.62
CA LEU A 26 -5.95 -9.41 -2.71
C LEU A 26 -6.88 -8.45 -1.97
N PRO A 27 -6.69 -8.26 -0.65
CA PRO A 27 -7.62 -7.44 0.15
C PRO A 27 -7.83 -6.04 -0.37
N TRP A 28 -6.78 -5.40 -0.86
CA TRP A 28 -6.86 -4.02 -1.33
C TRP A 28 -7.60 -3.87 -2.66
N ARG A 29 -7.94 -4.95 -3.32
CA ARG A 29 -8.75 -4.90 -4.54
C ARG A 29 -10.23 -4.76 -4.28
N ARG A 30 -10.65 -5.16 -3.10
CA ARG A 30 -12.05 -5.10 -2.71
C ARG A 30 -12.45 -3.74 -2.18
N THR A 31 -11.47 -2.89 -1.94
CA THR A 31 -11.71 -1.57 -1.39
C THR A 31 -11.62 -0.50 -2.47
N ARG A 32 -12.40 0.56 -2.31
CA ARG A 32 -12.30 1.79 -3.09
C ARG A 32 -11.79 2.95 -2.26
N ASP A 33 -11.43 2.68 -1.02
CA ASP A 33 -10.91 3.68 -0.10
C ASP A 33 -9.49 4.08 -0.53
N PRO A 34 -9.28 5.34 -0.94
CA PRO A 34 -7.94 5.79 -1.37
C PRO A 34 -6.88 5.61 -0.29
N TYR A 35 -7.24 5.78 0.97
CA TYR A 35 -6.31 5.58 2.09
C TYR A 35 -5.84 4.12 2.14
N ALA A 36 -6.77 3.18 2.05
CA ALA A 36 -6.43 1.76 2.11
C ALA A 36 -5.56 1.35 0.91
N ILE A 37 -5.87 1.86 -0.27
CA ILE A 37 -5.08 1.60 -1.47
C ILE A 37 -3.66 2.17 -1.30
N LEU A 38 -3.55 3.39 -0.79
CA LEU A 38 -2.25 4.01 -0.56
C LEU A 38 -1.41 3.19 0.42
N VAL A 39 -2.01 2.73 1.51
CA VAL A 39 -1.31 1.88 2.49
C VAL A 39 -0.76 0.63 1.82
N SER A 40 -1.58 -0.04 1.00
CA SER A 40 -1.14 -1.25 0.32
C SER A 40 0.03 -0.97 -0.62
N GLU A 41 -0.02 0.11 -1.36
CA GLU A 41 1.04 0.46 -2.31
C GLU A 41 2.35 0.79 -1.61
N VAL A 42 2.29 1.55 -0.52
CA VAL A 42 3.50 1.87 0.24
C VAL A 42 4.10 0.61 0.85
N MET A 43 3.28 -0.28 1.38
CA MET A 43 3.76 -1.55 1.91
C MET A 43 4.41 -2.41 0.82
N LEU A 44 3.82 -2.44 -0.36
CA LEU A 44 4.36 -3.23 -1.48
C LEU A 44 5.69 -2.70 -1.98
N GLN A 45 5.99 -1.44 -1.74
CA GLN A 45 7.31 -0.88 -2.04
C GLN A 45 8.38 -1.39 -1.07
N GLN A 46 7.98 -1.82 0.10
CA GLN A 46 8.91 -2.25 1.15
C GLN A 46 9.17 -3.75 1.12
N THR A 47 8.18 -4.55 0.72
CA THR A 47 8.30 -6.00 0.82
C THR A 47 7.37 -6.69 -0.17
N GLN A 48 7.35 -8.02 -0.11
CA GLN A 48 6.61 -8.84 -1.05
C GLN A 48 5.15 -9.01 -0.64
N VAL A 49 4.32 -9.36 -1.61
CA VAL A 49 2.87 -9.49 -1.44
C VAL A 49 2.51 -10.41 -0.27
N GLU A 50 3.21 -11.51 -0.13
CA GLU A 50 2.93 -12.50 0.92
C GLU A 50 3.04 -11.92 2.33
N ARG A 51 3.94 -10.97 2.50
CA ARG A 51 4.10 -10.28 3.79
C ARG A 51 3.13 -9.14 3.96
N VAL A 52 2.74 -8.53 2.84
CA VAL A 52 1.83 -7.37 2.88
C VAL A 52 0.42 -7.77 3.28
N VAL A 53 -0.09 -8.89 2.77
CA VAL A 53 -1.49 -9.30 2.98
C VAL A 53 -1.87 -9.29 4.47
N PRO A 54 -1.16 -10.01 5.36
CA PRO A 54 -1.53 -9.99 6.78
C PRO A 54 -1.27 -8.64 7.45
N ARG A 55 -0.22 -7.94 7.04
CA ARG A 55 0.12 -6.65 7.63
C ARG A 55 -0.85 -5.56 7.24
N TYR A 56 -1.30 -5.57 6.00
CA TYR A 56 -2.30 -4.64 5.50
C TYR A 56 -3.59 -4.72 6.32
N ALA A 57 -4.10 -5.92 6.51
CA ALA A 57 -5.32 -6.12 7.28
C ALA A 57 -5.17 -5.65 8.72
N ARG A 58 -4.05 -5.99 9.34
CA ARG A 58 -3.75 -5.60 10.72
C ARG A 58 -3.58 -4.09 10.85
N PHE A 59 -2.87 -3.48 9.91
CA PHE A 59 -2.64 -2.04 9.93
C PHE A 59 -3.94 -1.27 9.81
N LEU A 60 -4.82 -1.69 8.90
CA LEU A 60 -6.10 -1.02 8.70
C LEU A 60 -7.08 -1.23 9.86
N ARG A 61 -6.97 -2.34 10.58
CA ARG A 61 -7.76 -2.52 11.80
C ARG A 61 -7.32 -1.55 12.89
N ARG A 62 -6.02 -1.32 12.99
CA ARG A 62 -5.46 -0.41 13.97
C ARG A 62 -5.67 1.05 13.58
N PHE A 63 -5.50 1.36 12.31
CA PHE A 63 -5.60 2.71 11.77
C PHE A 63 -6.57 2.69 10.59
N PRO A 64 -7.88 2.73 10.86
CA PRO A 64 -8.88 2.52 9.80
C PRO A 64 -9.04 3.69 8.84
N SER A 65 -8.47 4.85 9.15
CA SER A 65 -8.56 6.03 8.31
C SER A 65 -7.30 6.87 8.42
N LEU A 66 -7.10 7.74 7.45
CA LEU A 66 -5.98 8.68 7.50
C LEU A 66 -6.05 9.55 8.76
N ARG A 67 -7.26 9.93 9.17
CA ARG A 67 -7.46 10.71 10.40
C ARG A 67 -7.02 9.91 11.63
N ALA A 68 -7.40 8.65 11.71
CA ALA A 68 -6.99 7.79 12.81
C ALA A 68 -5.47 7.62 12.84
N LEU A 69 -4.85 7.44 11.68
CA LEU A 69 -3.41 7.34 11.57
C LEU A 69 -2.72 8.64 12.03
N ALA A 70 -3.25 9.78 11.62
CA ALA A 70 -2.68 11.09 11.98
C ALA A 70 -2.75 11.36 13.48
N ARG A 71 -3.72 10.78 14.17
CA ARG A 71 -3.88 10.93 15.62
C ARG A 71 -3.09 9.90 16.42
N ALA A 72 -2.61 8.86 15.77
CA ALA A 72 -1.92 7.78 16.47
C ALA A 72 -0.53 8.23 16.92
N PRO A 73 -0.08 7.78 18.11
CA PRO A 73 1.30 8.01 18.51
C PRO A 73 2.26 7.37 17.51
N LEU A 74 3.31 8.09 17.17
CA LEU A 74 4.29 7.62 16.20
C LEU A 74 4.85 6.26 16.58
N ALA A 75 5.11 6.04 17.88
CA ALA A 75 5.64 4.78 18.35
C ALA A 75 4.73 3.60 18.00
N GLU A 76 3.41 3.77 18.11
CA GLU A 76 2.47 2.71 17.75
C GLU A 76 2.45 2.43 16.25
N VAL A 77 2.53 3.49 15.44
CA VAL A 77 2.60 3.34 14.00
C VAL A 77 3.86 2.58 13.60
N LEU A 78 4.99 2.93 14.19
CA LEU A 78 6.26 2.28 13.90
C LEU A 78 6.25 0.81 14.30
N ILE A 79 5.64 0.46 15.42
CA ILE A 79 5.51 -0.94 15.85
C ILE A 79 4.74 -1.75 14.81
N GLU A 80 3.62 -1.23 14.34
CA GLU A 80 2.83 -1.92 13.33
C GLU A 80 3.57 -2.02 11.99
N TRP A 81 4.36 -1.00 11.65
CA TRP A 81 5.09 -0.95 10.38
C TRP A 81 6.35 -1.81 10.41
N ASP A 82 6.99 -1.94 11.56
CA ASP A 82 8.27 -2.62 11.71
C ASP A 82 8.23 -4.08 11.25
N GLY A 83 7.07 -4.70 11.33
CA GLY A 83 6.89 -6.07 10.86
C GLY A 83 7.07 -6.28 9.36
N LEU A 84 7.28 -5.23 8.59
CA LEU A 84 7.43 -5.33 7.13
C LEU A 84 8.86 -5.66 6.69
N GLY A 85 9.81 -5.76 7.60
CA GLY A 85 11.11 -6.35 7.31
C GLY A 85 12.17 -5.38 6.81
N TYR A 86 12.27 -4.28 7.42
CA TYR A 86 13.46 -3.46 7.25
C TYR A 86 14.69 -4.17 7.75
#